data_1e3d1702ce386c4e3a6220cd13416279
#
_entry.id   1e3d1702ce386c4e3a6220cd13416279
#
_cell.length_a   1.000
_cell.length_b   1.000
_cell.length_c   1.000
_cell.angle_alpha   90.00
_cell.angle_beta   90.00
_cell.angle_gamma   90.00
#
_symmetry.space_group_name_H-M   'P 1'
#
loop_
_entity.id
_entity.type
_entity.pdbx_description
1 polymer ?
#
loop_
_entity_poly.entity_id
_entity_poly.type
_entity_poly.pdbx_seq_one_letter_code
_entity_poly.pdbx_strand_id
1 'polypeptide(L)'
;MRSHILKLDSRFCFEAGGCLDGAELLYHTSDRPYRPSDRVVWICHALTGNSNPEDWWPGMVGAGQLIDPEKDFVVCVSMLCSPYGKCGPAAIQKGNSAVAGQRPYLMQFPKTTVRDMVNACIEVRKALGISKIDLLIGPSIGGFQAVEWAVMEPDVIANAAFIATDVRVSPFMTAFNESQRMALLADPTFLACASASESGAFDGNALDGGREGLKCARSIALISYRTNDGYNITQTETDDDCLFADRAASYQRYQGKKLIDRDFDAYSYWYLTCALDSMNVGRGRGGVAAALSRIKARCLVINITSDMLFPPSRGKEAAAMIPHSCYVEIESAFGHDGFLIENETLKKVLQDRFPELLTLA
;
A
#
# COMPACT_ATOMS: atom_id res chain seq x y z
N MET A 1 -17.44 -1.38 -7.01
CA MET A 1 -17.54 -0.53 -5.78
C MET A 1 -17.74 0.95 -6.15
N ARG A 2 -18.22 1.79 -5.21
CA ARG A 2 -18.53 3.20 -5.42
C ARG A 2 -17.46 4.10 -4.80
N SER A 3 -16.99 5.12 -5.55
CA SER A 3 -16.00 6.09 -5.09
C SER A 3 -16.62 7.24 -4.33
N HIS A 4 -15.92 7.73 -3.31
CA HIS A 4 -16.30 8.86 -2.47
C HIS A 4 -15.09 9.73 -2.15
N ILE A 5 -15.32 11.00 -1.83
CA ILE A 5 -14.30 11.91 -1.33
C ILE A 5 -14.78 12.46 0.01
N LEU A 6 -14.00 12.24 1.06
CA LEU A 6 -14.16 12.92 2.34
C LEU A 6 -13.24 14.14 2.35
N LYS A 7 -13.84 15.32 2.45
CA LYS A 7 -13.10 16.56 2.74
C LYS A 7 -13.09 16.78 4.23
N LEU A 8 -11.90 16.89 4.80
CA LEU A 8 -11.75 17.13 6.24
C LEU A 8 -12.02 18.61 6.56
N ASP A 9 -12.89 18.85 7.52
CA ASP A 9 -13.15 20.21 8.04
C ASP A 9 -12.03 20.66 8.98
N SER A 10 -11.37 19.72 9.65
CA SER A 10 -10.24 19.97 10.53
C SER A 10 -8.93 19.88 9.79
N ARG A 11 -7.90 20.52 10.34
CA ARG A 11 -6.52 20.41 9.85
C ARG A 11 -5.99 19.00 10.05
N PHE A 12 -5.43 18.39 9.00
CA PHE A 12 -4.75 17.11 9.07
C PHE A 12 -3.25 17.33 9.30
N CYS A 13 -2.73 16.93 10.47
CA CYS A 13 -1.33 17.11 10.82
C CYS A 13 -0.56 15.78 10.75
N PHE A 14 0.65 15.82 10.17
CA PHE A 14 1.51 14.69 9.95
C PHE A 14 2.48 14.46 11.11
N GLU A 15 2.81 13.20 11.39
CA GLU A 15 3.71 12.80 12.48
C GLU A 15 5.11 13.43 12.35
N ALA A 16 5.60 13.56 11.12
CA ALA A 16 6.91 14.18 10.83
C ALA A 16 6.87 15.72 10.80
N GLY A 17 5.73 16.33 11.07
CA GLY A 17 5.49 17.77 11.01
C GLY A 17 4.84 18.18 9.68
N GLY A 18 4.29 19.41 9.69
CA GLY A 18 3.46 19.92 8.62
C GLY A 18 2.00 19.54 8.78
N CYS A 19 1.11 20.35 8.21
CA CYS A 19 -0.34 20.12 8.27
C CYS A 19 -0.98 20.56 6.94
N LEU A 20 -2.12 19.96 6.61
CA LEU A 20 -2.95 20.31 5.46
C LEU A 20 -4.33 20.78 5.94
N ASP A 21 -4.78 21.92 5.41
CA ASP A 21 -6.14 22.40 5.60
C ASP A 21 -7.04 21.84 4.48
N GLY A 22 -8.20 21.27 4.86
CA GLY A 22 -9.17 20.74 3.92
C GLY A 22 -8.62 19.60 3.07
N ALA A 23 -7.86 18.69 3.69
CA ALA A 23 -7.37 17.47 3.02
C ALA A 23 -8.55 16.66 2.48
N GLU A 24 -8.39 16.09 1.28
CA GLU A 24 -9.41 15.30 0.60
C GLU A 24 -8.95 13.84 0.55
N LEU A 25 -9.75 12.96 1.15
CA LEU A 25 -9.48 11.52 1.22
C LEU A 25 -10.40 10.78 0.24
N LEU A 26 -9.83 10.18 -0.80
CA LEU A 26 -10.55 9.31 -1.73
C LEU A 26 -10.69 7.91 -1.11
N TYR A 27 -11.88 7.37 -1.16
CA TYR A 27 -12.14 5.99 -0.73
C TYR A 27 -13.25 5.34 -1.56
N HIS A 28 -13.28 4.02 -1.56
CA HIS A 28 -14.37 3.25 -2.15
C HIS A 28 -15.11 2.47 -1.07
N THR A 29 -16.43 2.31 -1.29
CA THR A 29 -17.27 1.42 -0.48
C THR A 29 -18.05 0.49 -1.38
N SER A 30 -18.68 -0.54 -0.80
CA SER A 30 -19.78 -1.26 -1.43
C SER A 30 -20.81 -0.26 -1.96
N ASP A 31 -21.44 -0.57 -3.13
CA ASP A 31 -22.39 0.35 -3.78
C ASP A 31 -23.77 0.37 -3.07
N ARG A 32 -23.73 0.60 -1.77
CA ARG A 32 -24.89 0.77 -0.90
C ARG A 32 -24.52 1.55 0.36
N PRO A 33 -25.49 2.16 1.05
CA PRO A 33 -25.25 2.80 2.34
C PRO A 33 -24.82 1.78 3.41
N TYR A 34 -23.94 2.20 4.31
CA TYR A 34 -23.60 1.45 5.52
C TYR A 34 -24.79 1.32 6.45
N ARG A 35 -24.93 0.16 7.06
CA ARG A 35 -25.89 -0.13 8.13
C ARG A 35 -25.15 -0.71 9.34
N PRO A 36 -25.55 -0.38 10.58
CA PRO A 36 -24.88 -0.92 11.78
C PRO A 36 -24.87 -2.44 11.90
N SER A 37 -25.75 -3.14 11.16
CA SER A 37 -25.81 -4.61 11.09
C SER A 37 -24.88 -5.20 10.02
N ASP A 38 -24.27 -4.38 9.18
CA ASP A 38 -23.41 -4.87 8.12
C ASP A 38 -22.11 -5.43 8.69
N ARG A 39 -21.65 -6.53 8.10
CA ARG A 39 -20.30 -7.02 8.30
C ARG A 39 -19.34 -6.11 7.54
N VAL A 40 -18.43 -5.47 8.26
CA VAL A 40 -17.48 -4.50 7.70
C VAL A 40 -16.16 -5.20 7.37
N VAL A 41 -15.77 -5.21 6.10
CA VAL A 41 -14.44 -5.63 5.64
C VAL A 41 -13.66 -4.40 5.19
N TRP A 42 -12.57 -4.11 5.88
CA TRP A 42 -11.70 -2.98 5.54
C TRP A 42 -10.41 -3.46 4.89
N ILE A 43 -10.15 -3.00 3.68
CA ILE A 43 -8.97 -3.38 2.90
C ILE A 43 -7.98 -2.21 2.88
N CYS A 44 -6.73 -2.48 3.28
CA CYS A 44 -5.61 -1.57 3.06
C CYS A 44 -4.85 -2.02 1.81
N HIS A 45 -4.82 -1.18 0.76
CA HIS A 45 -4.29 -1.60 -0.53
C HIS A 45 -2.76 -1.65 -0.60
N ALA A 46 -2.21 -2.43 -1.53
CA ALA A 46 -0.78 -2.55 -1.79
C ALA A 46 -0.22 -1.28 -2.48
N LEU A 47 1.12 -1.13 -2.52
CA LEU A 47 1.85 0.08 -2.95
C LEU A 47 1.33 0.68 -4.27
N THR A 48 1.17 -0.14 -5.29
CA THR A 48 0.71 0.29 -6.63
C THR A 48 -0.76 -0.03 -6.90
N GLY A 49 -1.49 -0.44 -5.86
CA GLY A 49 -2.94 -0.56 -5.88
C GLY A 49 -3.64 0.79 -5.73
N ASN A 50 -4.94 0.77 -5.71
CA ASN A 50 -5.79 1.93 -5.49
C ASN A 50 -6.92 1.59 -4.51
N SER A 51 -7.78 2.55 -4.20
CA SER A 51 -8.91 2.36 -3.29
C SER A 51 -10.06 1.52 -3.86
N ASN A 52 -10.02 1.11 -5.15
CA ASN A 52 -10.95 0.11 -5.69
C ASN A 52 -10.29 -1.28 -5.72
N PRO A 53 -10.47 -2.14 -4.70
CA PRO A 53 -9.78 -3.43 -4.65
C PRO A 53 -10.21 -4.41 -5.74
N GLU A 54 -11.35 -4.22 -6.39
CA GLU A 54 -11.75 -5.02 -7.55
C GLU A 54 -10.79 -4.86 -8.74
N ASP A 55 -10.09 -3.70 -8.86
CA ASP A 55 -9.17 -3.42 -9.97
C ASP A 55 -7.83 -4.16 -9.86
N TRP A 56 -7.35 -4.39 -8.64
CA TRP A 56 -6.01 -4.91 -8.43
C TRP A 56 -5.97 -6.26 -7.69
N TRP A 57 -7.10 -6.67 -7.08
CA TRP A 57 -7.22 -7.97 -6.40
C TRP A 57 -8.47 -8.75 -6.83
N PRO A 58 -8.73 -8.87 -8.13
CA PRO A 58 -9.99 -9.45 -8.65
C PRO A 58 -10.19 -10.93 -8.27
N GLY A 59 -9.09 -11.64 -7.93
CA GLY A 59 -9.17 -13.00 -7.41
C GLY A 59 -9.68 -13.11 -5.98
N MET A 60 -9.71 -12.00 -5.23
CA MET A 60 -10.09 -11.98 -3.81
C MET A 60 -11.35 -11.16 -3.55
N VAL A 61 -11.56 -10.08 -4.31
CA VAL A 61 -12.60 -9.08 -4.10
C VAL A 61 -13.47 -8.95 -5.36
N GLY A 62 -14.77 -8.98 -5.18
CA GLY A 62 -15.77 -8.86 -6.25
C GLY A 62 -16.97 -9.76 -6.04
N ALA A 63 -17.96 -9.65 -6.90
CA ALA A 63 -19.17 -10.47 -6.85
C ALA A 63 -18.83 -11.97 -6.88
N GLY A 64 -19.28 -12.70 -5.89
CA GLY A 64 -19.00 -14.15 -5.75
C GLY A 64 -17.58 -14.50 -5.31
N GLN A 65 -16.71 -13.53 -5.03
CA GLN A 65 -15.38 -13.77 -4.45
C GLN A 65 -15.44 -13.90 -2.93
N LEU A 66 -14.30 -14.18 -2.30
CA LEU A 66 -14.20 -14.32 -0.85
C LEU A 66 -14.67 -13.07 -0.11
N ILE A 67 -14.32 -11.91 -0.62
CA ILE A 67 -14.79 -10.59 -0.14
C ILE A 67 -15.76 -10.08 -1.21
N ASP A 68 -17.04 -10.17 -0.92
CA ASP A 68 -18.11 -9.85 -1.86
C ASP A 68 -18.80 -8.53 -1.46
N PRO A 69 -18.61 -7.44 -2.23
CA PRO A 69 -19.24 -6.15 -1.91
C PRO A 69 -20.77 -6.15 -1.91
N GLU A 70 -21.41 -7.17 -2.48
CA GLU A 70 -22.87 -7.32 -2.42
C GLU A 70 -23.33 -7.84 -1.04
N LYS A 71 -22.48 -8.64 -0.39
CA LYS A 71 -22.75 -9.24 0.93
C LYS A 71 -22.14 -8.43 2.07
N ASP A 72 -20.90 -7.99 1.89
CA ASP A 72 -20.12 -7.25 2.88
C ASP A 72 -20.24 -5.74 2.66
N PHE A 73 -20.07 -4.95 3.70
CA PHE A 73 -19.77 -3.53 3.55
C PHE A 73 -18.23 -3.38 3.46
N VAL A 74 -17.74 -3.40 2.24
CA VAL A 74 -16.30 -3.29 1.94
C VAL A 74 -15.92 -1.83 1.93
N VAL A 75 -14.80 -1.49 2.58
CA VAL A 75 -14.21 -0.15 2.57
C VAL A 75 -12.73 -0.25 2.20
N CYS A 76 -12.27 0.63 1.32
CA CYS A 76 -10.85 0.80 1.03
C CYS A 76 -10.55 2.29 0.82
N VAL A 77 -9.59 2.82 1.56
CA VAL A 77 -9.15 4.23 1.47
C VAL A 77 -7.87 4.28 0.61
N SER A 78 -7.80 5.25 -0.30
CA SER A 78 -6.56 5.52 -1.00
C SER A 78 -5.51 6.01 -0.02
N MET A 79 -4.38 5.29 0.09
CA MET A 79 -3.32 5.70 1.01
C MET A 79 -2.81 7.10 0.66
N LEU A 80 -2.41 7.85 1.67
CA LEU A 80 -1.73 9.13 1.47
C LEU A 80 -0.53 8.94 0.56
N CYS A 81 -0.25 9.93 -0.26
CA CYS A 81 0.79 9.94 -1.29
C CYS A 81 0.53 9.04 -2.50
N SER A 82 -0.54 8.24 -2.56
CA SER A 82 -0.89 7.52 -3.78
C SER A 82 -1.27 8.48 -4.90
N PRO A 83 -0.76 8.30 -6.14
CA PRO A 83 -1.16 9.13 -7.28
C PRO A 83 -2.64 8.96 -7.64
N TYR A 84 -3.23 7.83 -7.28
CA TYR A 84 -4.64 7.53 -7.49
C TYR A 84 -5.56 8.15 -6.42
N GLY A 85 -4.97 8.77 -5.38
CA GLY A 85 -5.69 9.45 -4.31
C GLY A 85 -5.93 10.93 -4.56
N LYS A 86 -6.35 11.64 -3.51
CA LYS A 86 -6.55 13.10 -3.53
C LYS A 86 -5.65 13.83 -2.53
N CYS A 87 -4.89 13.11 -1.71
CA CYS A 87 -4.02 13.65 -0.67
C CYS A 87 -2.60 13.09 -0.85
N GLY A 88 -1.77 13.82 -1.58
CA GLY A 88 -0.41 13.43 -1.90
C GLY A 88 0.34 14.51 -2.70
N PRO A 89 1.56 14.23 -3.16
CA PRO A 89 2.39 15.17 -3.91
C PRO A 89 1.73 15.74 -5.18
N ALA A 90 0.89 14.94 -5.83
CA ALA A 90 0.13 15.36 -7.02
C ALA A 90 -1.08 16.25 -6.71
N ALA A 91 -1.48 16.38 -5.44
CA ALA A 91 -2.60 17.21 -5.03
C ALA A 91 -2.28 18.70 -5.24
N ILE A 92 -3.29 19.47 -5.67
CA ILE A 92 -3.15 20.90 -5.88
C ILE A 92 -3.11 21.66 -4.55
N GLN A 93 -2.12 22.51 -4.39
CA GLN A 93 -2.00 23.39 -3.23
C GLN A 93 -3.17 24.37 -3.18
N LYS A 94 -3.84 24.44 -2.04
CA LYS A 94 -4.89 25.44 -1.79
C LYS A 94 -4.24 26.63 -1.07
N GLY A 95 -4.11 27.78 -1.74
CA GLY A 95 -3.48 28.98 -1.17
C GLY A 95 -4.17 30.27 -1.61
N ASN A 96 -3.92 31.36 -0.84
CA ASN A 96 -4.53 32.70 -1.04
C ASN A 96 -3.97 33.49 -2.23
N SER A 97 -2.98 33.00 -2.98
CA SER A 97 -2.44 33.69 -4.13
C SER A 97 -2.93 33.06 -5.43
N ALA A 98 -3.22 33.87 -6.45
CA ALA A 98 -3.66 33.42 -7.76
C ALA A 98 -2.65 32.45 -8.46
N VAL A 99 -1.39 32.46 -8.02
CA VAL A 99 -0.33 31.58 -8.52
C VAL A 99 -0.24 30.30 -7.67
N ALA A 100 -0.46 30.34 -6.36
CA ALA A 100 -0.36 29.18 -5.47
C ALA A 100 -1.53 28.20 -5.62
N GLY A 101 -2.67 28.63 -6.10
CA GLY A 101 -3.91 27.84 -6.12
C GLY A 101 -3.99 26.74 -7.18
N GLN A 102 -3.01 26.61 -8.07
CA GLN A 102 -3.10 25.70 -9.23
C GLN A 102 -1.90 24.79 -9.43
N ARG A 103 -0.94 24.74 -8.52
CA ARG A 103 0.24 23.90 -8.64
C ARG A 103 0.21 22.70 -7.67
N PRO A 104 0.75 21.53 -8.06
CA PRO A 104 0.87 20.40 -7.16
C PRO A 104 1.92 20.65 -6.06
N TYR A 105 1.82 19.91 -4.95
CA TYR A 105 2.78 19.99 -3.86
C TYR A 105 4.17 19.50 -4.25
N LEU A 106 4.26 18.45 -5.04
CA LEU A 106 5.51 17.77 -5.41
C LEU A 106 6.39 17.51 -4.16
N MET A 107 7.63 18.02 -4.15
CA MET A 107 8.56 17.83 -3.02
C MET A 107 8.24 18.68 -1.79
N GLN A 108 7.24 19.57 -1.86
CA GLN A 108 6.74 20.35 -0.71
C GLN A 108 5.64 19.64 0.08
N PHE A 109 5.18 18.46 -0.37
CA PHE A 109 4.19 17.70 0.39
C PHE A 109 4.78 17.28 1.75
N PRO A 110 4.00 17.28 2.85
CA PRO A 110 4.49 16.84 4.15
C PRO A 110 5.00 15.40 4.13
N LYS A 111 6.14 15.14 4.79
CA LYS A 111 6.66 13.78 4.94
C LYS A 111 5.63 12.92 5.65
N THR A 112 5.23 11.85 4.99
CA THR A 112 4.13 10.98 5.41
C THR A 112 4.68 9.70 6.01
N THR A 113 4.07 9.23 7.09
CA THR A 113 4.37 7.96 7.74
C THR A 113 3.22 6.96 7.55
N VAL A 114 3.48 5.67 7.82
CA VAL A 114 2.41 4.66 7.87
C VAL A 114 1.34 5.03 8.90
N ARG A 115 1.73 5.64 10.01
CA ARG A 115 0.79 6.11 11.05
C ARG A 115 -0.15 7.21 10.53
N ASP A 116 0.36 8.11 9.70
CA ASP A 116 -0.48 9.14 9.06
C ASP A 116 -1.50 8.51 8.10
N MET A 117 -1.09 7.47 7.34
CA MET A 117 -2.01 6.72 6.49
C MET A 117 -3.14 6.07 7.29
N VAL A 118 -2.82 5.52 8.46
CA VAL A 118 -3.82 4.95 9.37
C VAL A 118 -4.73 6.05 9.94
N ASN A 119 -4.19 7.22 10.32
CA ASN A 119 -4.99 8.35 10.76
C ASN A 119 -6.01 8.78 9.68
N ALA A 120 -5.62 8.79 8.40
CA ALA A 120 -6.54 9.06 7.29
C ALA A 120 -7.66 8.00 7.20
N CYS A 121 -7.34 6.72 7.37
CA CYS A 121 -8.34 5.66 7.44
C CYS A 121 -9.30 5.83 8.63
N ILE A 122 -8.78 6.22 9.80
CA ILE A 122 -9.58 6.49 11.00
C ILE A 122 -10.57 7.65 10.77
N GLU A 123 -10.15 8.72 10.08
CA GLU A 123 -11.06 9.83 9.75
C GLU A 123 -12.20 9.37 8.83
N VAL A 124 -11.92 8.55 7.81
CA VAL A 124 -12.96 7.98 6.94
C VAL A 124 -13.88 7.04 7.74
N ARG A 125 -13.33 6.18 8.62
CA ARG A 125 -14.12 5.30 9.48
C ARG A 125 -15.11 6.09 10.35
N LYS A 126 -14.63 7.17 11.00
CA LYS A 126 -15.45 8.04 11.83
C LYS A 126 -16.56 8.73 11.01
N ALA A 127 -16.22 9.24 9.82
CA ALA A 127 -17.19 9.89 8.93
C ALA A 127 -18.28 8.93 8.45
N LEU A 128 -17.95 7.64 8.26
CA LEU A 128 -18.92 6.60 7.93
C LEU A 128 -19.74 6.11 9.15
N GLY A 129 -19.41 6.52 10.38
CA GLY A 129 -20.07 6.06 11.60
C GLY A 129 -19.77 4.59 11.94
N ILE A 130 -18.70 4.02 11.38
CA ILE A 130 -18.32 2.62 11.62
C ILE A 130 -17.65 2.51 13.01
N SER A 131 -18.30 1.82 13.93
CA SER A 131 -17.81 1.59 15.29
C SER A 131 -16.92 0.35 15.40
N LYS A 132 -17.08 -0.62 14.51
CA LYS A 132 -16.36 -1.90 14.52
C LYS A 132 -16.00 -2.32 13.10
N ILE A 133 -14.82 -2.86 12.91
CA ILE A 133 -14.35 -3.52 11.70
C ILE A 133 -14.30 -5.02 11.99
N ASP A 134 -15.11 -5.79 11.24
CA ASP A 134 -15.17 -7.25 11.44
C ASP A 134 -13.94 -7.95 10.87
N LEU A 135 -13.39 -7.46 9.75
CA LEU A 135 -12.12 -7.92 9.19
C LEU A 135 -11.33 -6.75 8.63
N LEU A 136 -10.15 -6.52 9.18
CA LEU A 136 -9.11 -5.63 8.62
C LEU A 136 -8.09 -6.49 7.86
N ILE A 137 -7.90 -6.23 6.57
CA ILE A 137 -7.00 -7.02 5.73
C ILE A 137 -6.07 -6.12 4.92
N GLY A 138 -4.80 -6.46 4.86
CA GLY A 138 -3.82 -5.71 4.08
C GLY A 138 -2.61 -6.54 3.67
N PRO A 139 -2.26 -6.57 2.37
CA PRO A 139 -1.01 -7.11 1.88
C PRO A 139 0.07 -6.04 1.80
N SER A 140 1.35 -6.44 2.04
CA SER A 140 2.52 -5.58 1.84
C SER A 140 2.46 -4.31 2.69
N ILE A 141 2.58 -3.12 2.10
CA ILE A 141 2.38 -1.82 2.80
C ILE A 141 0.96 -1.68 3.37
N GLY A 142 -0.03 -2.31 2.75
CA GLY A 142 -1.38 -2.41 3.34
C GLY A 142 -1.36 -3.19 4.65
N GLY A 143 -0.52 -4.20 4.75
CA GLY A 143 -0.27 -4.93 5.99
C GLY A 143 0.42 -4.06 7.06
N PHE A 144 1.35 -3.18 6.68
CA PHE A 144 1.92 -2.19 7.60
C PHE A 144 0.83 -1.30 8.20
N GLN A 145 -0.10 -0.80 7.36
CA GLN A 145 -1.25 -0.03 7.83
C GLN A 145 -2.15 -0.86 8.76
N ALA A 146 -2.44 -2.10 8.39
CA ALA A 146 -3.31 -2.97 9.18
C ALA A 146 -2.72 -3.29 10.57
N VAL A 147 -1.41 -3.59 10.66
CA VAL A 147 -0.72 -3.81 11.95
C VAL A 147 -0.73 -2.53 12.78
N GLU A 148 -0.35 -1.39 12.19
CA GLU A 148 -0.32 -0.11 12.91
C GLU A 148 -1.71 0.25 13.44
N TRP A 149 -2.76 0.04 12.64
CA TRP A 149 -4.14 0.33 13.05
C TRP A 149 -4.64 -0.59 14.17
N ALA A 150 -4.34 -1.89 14.07
CA ALA A 150 -4.72 -2.84 15.12
C ALA A 150 -4.10 -2.49 16.50
N VAL A 151 -2.93 -1.81 16.50
CA VAL A 151 -2.30 -1.28 17.72
C VAL A 151 -2.91 0.06 18.14
N MET A 152 -3.31 0.92 17.20
CA MET A 152 -3.87 2.25 17.48
C MET A 152 -5.29 2.20 18.03
N GLU A 153 -6.15 1.34 17.46
CA GLU A 153 -7.55 1.19 17.85
C GLU A 153 -7.90 -0.28 18.14
N PRO A 154 -7.32 -0.90 19.18
CA PRO A 154 -7.48 -2.34 19.45
C PRO A 154 -8.91 -2.76 19.73
N ASP A 155 -9.78 -1.84 20.18
CA ASP A 155 -11.18 -2.12 20.48
C ASP A 155 -12.10 -2.06 19.25
N VAL A 156 -11.61 -1.50 18.14
CA VAL A 156 -12.37 -1.33 16.89
C VAL A 156 -12.23 -2.56 15.98
N ILE A 157 -11.07 -3.21 16.00
CA ILE A 157 -10.74 -4.31 15.09
C ILE A 157 -11.07 -5.66 15.75
N ALA A 158 -12.00 -6.41 15.16
CA ALA A 158 -12.36 -7.74 15.67
C ALA A 158 -11.41 -8.84 15.15
N ASN A 159 -11.13 -8.82 13.86
CA ASN A 159 -10.22 -9.76 13.20
C ASN A 159 -9.29 -9.00 12.26
N ALA A 160 -8.06 -9.50 12.10
CA ALA A 160 -7.08 -8.91 11.18
C ALA A 160 -6.29 -9.98 10.41
N ALA A 161 -6.05 -9.72 9.14
CA ALA A 161 -5.16 -10.54 8.29
C ALA A 161 -4.00 -9.69 7.77
N PHE A 162 -2.80 -10.02 8.19
CA PHE A 162 -1.54 -9.38 7.83
C PHE A 162 -0.81 -10.26 6.81
N ILE A 163 -0.77 -9.84 5.55
CA ILE A 163 -0.34 -10.69 4.44
C ILE A 163 0.95 -10.15 3.83
N ALA A 164 1.98 -11.00 3.68
CA ALA A 164 3.26 -10.64 3.09
C ALA A 164 3.77 -9.29 3.61
N THR A 165 3.88 -9.16 4.93
CA THR A 165 4.18 -7.90 5.62
C THR A 165 5.03 -8.12 6.86
N ASP A 166 5.40 -7.03 7.54
CA ASP A 166 6.20 -7.02 8.77
C ASP A 166 5.64 -5.99 9.76
N VAL A 167 6.17 -5.95 10.95
CA VAL A 167 5.83 -4.99 12.00
C VAL A 167 6.86 -3.86 12.14
N ARG A 168 7.94 -3.98 11.41
CA ARG A 168 9.03 -3.00 11.33
C ARG A 168 9.78 -3.19 10.02
N VAL A 169 10.04 -2.06 9.30
CA VAL A 169 10.85 -2.10 8.09
C VAL A 169 12.22 -2.74 8.34
N SER A 170 12.61 -3.64 7.44
CA SER A 170 13.94 -4.26 7.52
C SER A 170 15.02 -3.38 6.89
N PRO A 171 16.28 -3.48 7.31
CA PRO A 171 17.41 -2.80 6.63
C PRO A 171 17.50 -3.17 5.14
N PHE A 172 17.14 -4.40 4.77
CA PHE A 172 17.13 -4.86 3.39
C PHE A 172 16.10 -4.11 2.54
N MET A 173 14.87 -3.95 3.05
CA MET A 173 13.85 -3.15 2.37
C MET A 173 14.25 -1.69 2.26
N THR A 174 14.81 -1.09 3.32
CA THR A 174 15.32 0.29 3.29
C THR A 174 16.41 0.48 2.23
N ALA A 175 17.31 -0.51 2.07
CA ALA A 175 18.34 -0.48 1.02
C ALA A 175 17.73 -0.48 -0.39
N PHE A 176 16.70 -1.33 -0.65
CA PHE A 176 15.98 -1.30 -1.92
C PHE A 176 15.23 0.02 -2.15
N ASN A 177 14.55 0.54 -1.13
CA ASN A 177 13.85 1.82 -1.21
C ASN A 177 14.81 2.95 -1.55
N GLU A 178 15.99 2.99 -0.93
CA GLU A 178 17.01 4.01 -1.21
C GLU A 178 17.56 3.87 -2.64
N SER A 179 17.86 2.65 -3.10
CA SER A 179 18.31 2.43 -4.48
C SER A 179 17.29 2.94 -5.50
N GLN A 180 16.00 2.77 -5.23
CA GLN A 180 14.93 3.31 -6.05
C GLN A 180 14.90 4.85 -6.01
N ARG A 181 15.07 5.46 -4.84
CA ARG A 181 15.15 6.93 -4.72
C ARG A 181 16.39 7.50 -5.42
N MET A 182 17.52 6.81 -5.33
CA MET A 182 18.71 7.19 -6.09
C MET A 182 18.47 7.19 -7.60
N ALA A 183 17.70 6.22 -8.13
CA ALA A 183 17.31 6.20 -9.53
C ALA A 183 16.43 7.41 -9.90
N LEU A 184 15.51 7.82 -9.04
CA LEU A 184 14.70 9.04 -9.24
C LEU A 184 15.58 10.29 -9.25
N LEU A 185 16.54 10.39 -8.30
CA LEU A 185 17.45 11.53 -8.23
C LEU A 185 18.45 11.62 -9.40
N ALA A 186 18.75 10.48 -10.03
CA ALA A 186 19.60 10.45 -11.21
C ALA A 186 18.91 10.98 -12.47
N ASP A 187 17.57 11.09 -12.46
CA ASP A 187 16.80 11.73 -13.53
C ASP A 187 16.87 13.26 -13.37
N PRO A 188 17.51 13.99 -14.31
CA PRO A 188 17.69 15.44 -14.18
C PRO A 188 16.37 16.23 -14.16
N THR A 189 15.28 15.64 -14.67
CA THR A 189 13.97 16.29 -14.70
C THR A 189 13.25 16.23 -13.36
N PHE A 190 13.60 15.29 -12.47
CA PHE A 190 12.90 15.08 -11.21
C PHE A 190 12.92 16.34 -10.31
N LEU A 191 14.10 16.80 -9.92
CA LEU A 191 14.26 18.00 -9.09
C LEU A 191 14.06 19.30 -9.91
N ALA A 192 14.42 19.30 -11.19
CA ALA A 192 14.25 20.49 -12.05
C ALA A 192 12.77 20.87 -12.19
N CYS A 193 11.88 19.90 -12.46
CA CYS A 193 10.44 20.15 -12.54
C CYS A 193 9.85 20.57 -11.18
N ALA A 194 10.30 19.97 -10.07
CA ALA A 194 9.86 20.38 -8.75
C ALA A 194 10.23 21.84 -8.45
N SER A 195 11.49 22.23 -8.66
CA SER A 195 11.97 23.59 -8.43
C SER A 195 11.30 24.62 -9.36
N ALA A 196 11.10 24.28 -10.64
CA ALA A 196 10.39 25.14 -11.58
C ALA A 196 8.91 25.35 -11.18
N SER A 197 8.26 24.29 -10.71
CA SER A 197 6.89 24.38 -10.18
C SER A 197 6.82 25.27 -8.93
N GLU A 198 7.77 25.14 -8.03
CA GLU A 198 7.85 25.95 -6.79
C GLU A 198 8.03 27.43 -7.08
N SER A 199 8.86 27.78 -8.07
CA SER A 199 9.10 29.17 -8.49
C SER A 199 7.98 29.77 -9.32
N GLY A 200 6.98 28.97 -9.75
CA GLY A 200 5.93 29.39 -10.68
C GLY A 200 6.41 29.57 -12.14
N ALA A 201 7.63 29.12 -12.44
CA ALA A 201 8.24 29.21 -13.78
C ALA A 201 7.96 27.99 -14.66
N PHE A 202 7.18 27.03 -14.18
CA PHE A 202 6.89 25.78 -14.89
C PHE A 202 5.81 25.97 -15.95
N ASP A 203 6.17 25.69 -17.21
CA ASP A 203 5.26 25.67 -18.35
C ASP A 203 5.11 24.22 -18.82
N GLY A 204 4.10 23.53 -18.33
CA GLY A 204 3.81 22.12 -18.63
C GLY A 204 3.23 21.33 -17.46
N ASN A 205 3.19 19.99 -17.61
CA ASN A 205 2.74 19.11 -16.54
C ASN A 205 3.90 18.80 -15.57
N ALA A 206 3.86 19.39 -14.39
CA ALA A 206 4.91 19.19 -13.37
C ALA A 206 5.09 17.72 -12.92
N LEU A 207 4.06 16.88 -13.10
CA LEU A 207 4.11 15.45 -12.79
C LEU A 207 4.88 14.62 -13.84
N ASP A 208 5.32 15.23 -14.96
CA ASP A 208 6.17 14.55 -15.93
C ASP A 208 7.65 14.46 -15.48
N GLY A 209 8.04 15.22 -14.44
CA GLY A 209 9.39 15.15 -13.88
C GLY A 209 9.70 13.77 -13.29
N GLY A 210 10.91 13.27 -13.58
CA GLY A 210 11.39 12.00 -13.01
C GLY A 210 10.86 10.72 -13.67
N ARG A 211 10.23 10.80 -14.84
CA ARG A 211 9.61 9.62 -15.49
C ARG A 211 10.61 8.52 -15.84
N GLU A 212 11.79 8.87 -16.33
CA GLU A 212 12.82 7.86 -16.64
C GLU A 212 13.41 7.27 -15.35
N GLY A 213 13.63 8.10 -14.34
CA GLY A 213 14.02 7.64 -13.00
C GLY A 213 12.99 6.69 -12.39
N LEU A 214 11.68 6.96 -12.58
CA LEU A 214 10.61 6.10 -12.10
C LEU A 214 10.58 4.74 -12.81
N LYS A 215 10.84 4.68 -14.13
CA LYS A 215 10.98 3.40 -14.84
C LYS A 215 12.11 2.56 -14.25
N CYS A 216 13.26 3.19 -13.98
CA CYS A 216 14.40 2.54 -13.35
C CYS A 216 14.07 2.09 -11.91
N ALA A 217 13.47 2.95 -11.10
CA ALA A 217 13.05 2.64 -9.74
C ALA A 217 12.08 1.45 -9.71
N ARG A 218 11.10 1.42 -10.63
CA ARG A 218 10.16 0.29 -10.75
C ARG A 218 10.87 -1.01 -11.15
N SER A 219 11.85 -0.94 -12.04
CA SER A 219 12.67 -2.09 -12.45
C SER A 219 13.44 -2.67 -11.25
N ILE A 220 14.06 -1.82 -10.42
CA ILE A 220 14.73 -2.22 -9.18
C ILE A 220 13.73 -2.90 -8.21
N ALA A 221 12.56 -2.30 -8.01
CA ALA A 221 11.52 -2.84 -7.13
C ALA A 221 11.10 -4.26 -7.55
N LEU A 222 10.90 -4.50 -8.86
CA LEU A 222 10.45 -5.79 -9.37
C LEU A 222 11.43 -6.92 -9.11
N ILE A 223 12.74 -6.64 -9.09
CA ILE A 223 13.74 -7.65 -8.72
C ILE A 223 13.51 -8.10 -7.27
N SER A 224 13.16 -7.18 -6.38
CA SER A 224 12.87 -7.52 -4.97
C SER A 224 11.51 -8.21 -4.76
N TYR A 225 10.57 -8.04 -5.69
CA TYR A 225 9.23 -8.68 -5.61
C TYR A 225 9.20 -10.08 -6.17
N ARG A 226 10.20 -10.45 -6.98
CA ARG A 226 10.28 -11.72 -7.67
C ARG A 226 11.43 -12.57 -7.13
N THR A 227 11.51 -13.80 -7.58
CA THR A 227 12.57 -14.75 -7.25
C THR A 227 13.34 -15.17 -8.48
N ASN A 228 14.48 -15.83 -8.31
CA ASN A 228 15.18 -16.51 -9.39
C ASN A 228 14.26 -17.50 -10.09
N ASP A 229 13.55 -18.34 -9.33
CA ASP A 229 12.65 -19.36 -9.88
C ASP A 229 11.48 -18.75 -10.64
N GLY A 230 10.88 -17.68 -10.09
CA GLY A 230 9.81 -16.95 -10.77
C GLY A 230 10.25 -16.32 -12.09
N TYR A 231 11.49 -15.82 -12.18
CA TYR A 231 12.07 -15.36 -13.44
C TYR A 231 12.34 -16.52 -14.39
N ASN A 232 12.92 -17.63 -13.91
CA ASN A 232 13.18 -18.83 -14.73
C ASN A 232 11.88 -19.41 -15.31
N ILE A 233 10.80 -19.46 -14.53
CA ILE A 233 9.50 -19.95 -15.02
C ILE A 233 8.93 -19.04 -16.12
N THR A 234 9.10 -17.71 -16.02
CA THR A 234 8.35 -16.77 -16.85
C THR A 234 9.19 -16.05 -17.91
N GLN A 235 10.51 -15.94 -17.73
CA GLN A 235 11.39 -15.10 -18.55
C GLN A 235 12.61 -15.83 -19.13
N THR A 236 12.65 -17.16 -19.09
CA THR A 236 13.69 -17.96 -19.77
C THR A 236 13.62 -17.73 -21.28
N GLU A 237 14.78 -17.55 -21.91
CA GLU A 237 14.88 -17.47 -23.37
C GLU A 237 14.30 -18.71 -24.02
N THR A 238 13.69 -18.53 -25.18
CA THR A 238 13.10 -19.63 -25.96
C THR A 238 13.96 -20.05 -27.15
N ASP A 239 15.01 -19.28 -27.44
CA ASP A 239 16.00 -19.52 -28.49
C ASP A 239 17.35 -19.75 -27.84
N ASP A 240 17.85 -20.97 -27.86
CA ASP A 240 19.13 -21.34 -27.26
C ASP A 240 20.35 -20.80 -28.05
N ASP A 241 20.12 -20.34 -29.29
CA ASP A 241 21.16 -19.79 -30.16
C ASP A 241 21.26 -18.25 -30.03
N CYS A 242 20.45 -17.64 -29.17
CA CYS A 242 20.51 -16.19 -28.96
C CYS A 242 21.85 -15.75 -28.35
N LEU A 243 22.50 -14.77 -28.97
CA LEU A 243 23.81 -14.26 -28.50
C LEU A 243 23.72 -13.48 -27.20
N PHE A 244 22.65 -12.72 -27.00
CA PHE A 244 22.40 -11.93 -25.82
C PHE A 244 20.98 -12.12 -25.34
N ALA A 245 20.83 -12.65 -24.13
CA ALA A 245 19.52 -12.81 -23.50
C ALA A 245 18.81 -11.44 -23.33
N ASP A 246 17.59 -11.30 -23.84
CA ASP A 246 16.82 -10.04 -23.80
C ASP A 246 15.42 -10.21 -23.18
N ARG A 247 14.89 -11.41 -23.03
CA ARG A 247 13.52 -11.63 -22.55
C ARG A 247 13.29 -11.03 -21.16
N ALA A 248 14.14 -11.33 -20.19
CA ALA A 248 14.06 -10.74 -18.86
C ALA A 248 14.36 -9.23 -18.88
N ALA A 249 15.30 -8.78 -19.74
CA ALA A 249 15.62 -7.36 -19.87
C ALA A 249 14.46 -6.57 -20.48
N SER A 250 13.82 -7.10 -21.54
CA SER A 250 12.63 -6.49 -22.14
C SER A 250 11.45 -6.44 -21.17
N TYR A 251 11.28 -7.47 -20.35
CA TYR A 251 10.27 -7.50 -19.29
C TYR A 251 10.49 -6.39 -18.27
N GLN A 252 11.72 -6.15 -17.82
CA GLN A 252 12.04 -5.06 -16.90
C GLN A 252 11.73 -3.69 -17.51
N ARG A 253 12.12 -3.44 -18.76
CA ARG A 253 11.78 -2.20 -19.49
C ARG A 253 10.26 -2.02 -19.63
N TYR A 254 9.54 -3.09 -19.98
CA TYR A 254 8.08 -3.09 -20.09
C TYR A 254 7.42 -2.74 -18.75
N GLN A 255 7.83 -3.33 -17.66
CA GLN A 255 7.22 -3.11 -16.35
C GLN A 255 7.48 -1.68 -15.82
N GLY A 256 8.66 -1.13 -16.08
CA GLY A 256 8.95 0.27 -15.79
C GLY A 256 8.01 1.20 -16.57
N LYS A 257 7.87 0.97 -17.90
CA LYS A 257 6.95 1.75 -18.74
C LYS A 257 5.49 1.60 -18.29
N LYS A 258 5.05 0.37 -17.97
CA LYS A 258 3.68 0.09 -17.56
C LYS A 258 3.25 0.88 -16.32
N LEU A 259 4.15 1.17 -15.40
CA LEU A 259 3.84 1.99 -14.23
C LEU A 259 3.51 3.44 -14.65
N ILE A 260 4.29 4.00 -15.58
CA ILE A 260 4.02 5.33 -16.17
C ILE A 260 2.70 5.34 -16.93
N ASP A 261 2.44 4.31 -17.75
CA ASP A 261 1.21 4.20 -18.55
C ASP A 261 -0.06 4.08 -17.67
N ARG A 262 0.10 3.81 -16.38
CA ARG A 262 -0.96 3.81 -15.36
C ARG A 262 -1.01 5.11 -14.55
N ASP A 263 -0.44 6.18 -15.07
CA ASP A 263 -0.41 7.52 -14.45
C ASP A 263 0.22 7.56 -13.05
N PHE A 264 1.20 6.67 -12.78
CA PHE A 264 1.98 6.75 -11.56
C PHE A 264 3.08 7.81 -11.73
N ASP A 265 3.15 8.78 -10.82
CA ASP A 265 4.16 9.83 -10.87
C ASP A 265 5.35 9.55 -9.93
N ALA A 266 6.51 10.15 -10.24
CA ALA A 266 7.76 9.95 -9.54
C ALA A 266 7.75 10.51 -8.11
N TYR A 267 7.01 11.60 -7.87
CA TYR A 267 6.92 12.24 -6.57
C TYR A 267 6.10 11.39 -5.60
N SER A 268 4.96 10.89 -6.05
CA SER A 268 4.16 9.91 -5.30
C SER A 268 4.98 8.68 -4.94
N TYR A 269 5.77 8.15 -5.90
CA TYR A 269 6.63 7.01 -5.66
C TYR A 269 7.72 7.30 -4.61
N TRP A 270 8.36 8.48 -4.68
CA TRP A 270 9.31 8.96 -3.69
C TRP A 270 8.72 8.93 -2.28
N TYR A 271 7.57 9.60 -2.10
CA TYR A 271 6.92 9.68 -0.79
C TYR A 271 6.46 8.34 -0.25
N LEU A 272 5.96 7.47 -1.10
CA LEU A 272 5.54 6.12 -0.71
C LEU A 272 6.72 5.26 -0.26
N THR A 273 7.89 5.35 -0.93
CA THR A 273 9.11 4.67 -0.46
C THR A 273 9.64 5.23 0.85
N CYS A 274 9.53 6.54 1.08
CA CYS A 274 9.83 7.15 2.38
C CYS A 274 8.86 6.70 3.47
N ALA A 275 7.56 6.57 3.13
CA ALA A 275 6.55 6.09 4.08
C ALA A 275 6.80 4.63 4.49
N LEU A 276 7.22 3.75 3.56
CA LEU A 276 7.65 2.38 3.88
C LEU A 276 8.76 2.38 4.94
N ASP A 277 9.77 3.26 4.80
CA ASP A 277 10.88 3.35 5.74
C ASP A 277 10.46 3.85 7.12
N SER A 278 9.29 4.47 7.26
CA SER A 278 8.76 4.93 8.53
C SER A 278 8.20 3.81 9.42
N MET A 279 7.97 2.60 8.85
CA MET A 279 7.31 1.52 9.58
C MET A 279 8.12 1.03 10.76
N ASN A 280 7.61 1.27 11.94
CA ASN A 280 8.05 0.69 13.20
C ASN A 280 6.92 0.80 14.21
N VAL A 281 6.15 -0.27 14.36
CA VAL A 281 5.00 -0.30 15.26
C VAL A 281 5.36 0.00 16.71
N GLY A 282 6.61 -0.30 17.11
CA GLY A 282 7.13 -0.06 18.45
C GLY A 282 7.54 1.38 18.76
N ARG A 283 7.62 2.27 17.74
CA ARG A 283 8.09 3.65 17.90
C ARG A 283 7.16 4.43 18.84
N GLY A 284 7.72 4.91 19.98
CA GLY A 284 6.98 5.64 21.00
C GLY A 284 6.05 4.77 21.85
N ARG A 285 6.18 3.42 21.78
CA ARG A 285 5.29 2.49 22.51
C ARG A 285 6.01 1.45 23.37
N GLY A 286 7.29 1.68 23.69
CA GLY A 286 8.09 0.76 24.50
C GLY A 286 8.67 -0.43 23.73
N GLY A 287 8.73 -0.34 22.40
CA GLY A 287 9.26 -1.38 21.52
C GLY A 287 8.17 -2.21 20.85
N VAL A 288 8.59 -3.08 19.92
CA VAL A 288 7.69 -3.87 19.05
C VAL A 288 6.81 -4.80 19.89
N ALA A 289 7.39 -5.56 20.81
CA ALA A 289 6.63 -6.51 21.64
C ALA A 289 5.56 -5.80 22.49
N ALA A 290 5.92 -4.66 23.11
CA ALA A 290 4.98 -3.87 23.90
C ALA A 290 3.85 -3.22 23.04
N ALA A 291 4.12 -2.93 21.79
CA ALA A 291 3.10 -2.45 20.87
C ALA A 291 2.15 -3.58 20.44
N LEU A 292 2.71 -4.70 19.98
CA LEU A 292 1.93 -5.85 19.49
C LEU A 292 1.08 -6.51 20.58
N SER A 293 1.53 -6.51 21.83
CA SER A 293 0.73 -7.01 22.95
C SER A 293 -0.58 -6.25 23.20
N ARG A 294 -0.75 -5.06 22.62
CA ARG A 294 -2.01 -4.27 22.70
C ARG A 294 -3.09 -4.76 21.76
N ILE A 295 -2.73 -5.54 20.73
CA ILE A 295 -3.68 -6.03 19.74
C ILE A 295 -4.66 -6.98 20.40
N LYS A 296 -5.96 -6.68 20.29
CA LYS A 296 -7.06 -7.49 20.83
C LYS A 296 -7.71 -8.34 19.73
N ALA A 297 -7.53 -7.98 18.50
CA ALA A 297 -8.07 -8.68 17.34
C ALA A 297 -7.56 -10.13 17.29
N ARG A 298 -8.41 -11.04 16.79
CA ARG A 298 -7.95 -12.35 16.34
C ARG A 298 -7.19 -12.17 15.04
N CYS A 299 -5.89 -12.48 15.03
CA CYS A 299 -5.00 -12.19 13.92
C CYS A 299 -4.60 -13.44 13.13
N LEU A 300 -4.42 -13.26 11.83
CA LEU A 300 -3.78 -14.20 10.93
C LEU A 300 -2.58 -13.51 10.27
N VAL A 301 -1.40 -14.04 10.48
CA VAL A 301 -0.16 -13.57 9.85
C VAL A 301 0.19 -14.56 8.75
N ILE A 302 0.28 -14.07 7.51
CA ILE A 302 0.56 -14.88 6.31
C ILE A 302 1.81 -14.36 5.64
N ASN A 303 2.81 -15.23 5.45
CA ASN A 303 3.97 -14.92 4.61
C ASN A 303 4.07 -15.90 3.43
N ILE A 304 4.78 -15.48 2.39
CA ILE A 304 5.08 -16.29 1.22
C ILE A 304 6.46 -16.90 1.40
N THR A 305 6.61 -18.22 1.16
CA THR A 305 7.85 -18.95 1.46
C THR A 305 9.09 -18.38 0.79
N SER A 306 8.95 -17.84 -0.42
CA SER A 306 10.05 -17.30 -1.22
C SER A 306 10.15 -15.77 -1.20
N ASP A 307 9.37 -15.07 -0.35
CA ASP A 307 9.40 -13.61 -0.23
C ASP A 307 10.70 -13.15 0.45
N MET A 308 11.53 -12.42 -0.30
CA MET A 308 12.79 -11.88 0.23
C MET A 308 12.63 -10.55 0.96
N LEU A 309 11.55 -9.79 0.68
CA LEU A 309 11.25 -8.52 1.37
C LEU A 309 10.66 -8.75 2.77
N PHE A 310 9.77 -9.73 2.86
CA PHE A 310 9.09 -10.11 4.11
C PHE A 310 9.27 -11.60 4.37
N PRO A 311 10.49 -12.03 4.70
CA PRO A 311 10.80 -13.45 4.85
C PRO A 311 9.96 -14.07 5.99
N PRO A 312 9.59 -15.36 5.87
CA PRO A 312 8.76 -16.09 6.83
C PRO A 312 9.21 -15.99 8.30
N SER A 313 10.52 -15.93 8.55
CA SER A 313 11.06 -15.79 9.90
C SER A 313 10.53 -14.54 10.62
N ARG A 314 10.39 -13.42 9.89
CA ARG A 314 9.91 -12.15 10.44
C ARG A 314 8.43 -12.23 10.82
N GLY A 315 7.62 -12.87 9.97
CA GLY A 315 6.20 -13.09 10.28
C GLY A 315 5.98 -14.02 11.45
N LYS A 316 6.79 -15.09 11.58
CA LYS A 316 6.78 -15.99 12.76
C LYS A 316 7.09 -15.24 14.05
N GLU A 317 8.14 -14.41 14.03
CA GLU A 317 8.52 -13.55 15.16
C GLU A 317 7.39 -12.59 15.54
N ALA A 318 6.78 -11.93 14.54
CA ALA A 318 5.66 -11.00 14.77
C ALA A 318 4.44 -11.72 15.36
N ALA A 319 4.05 -12.86 14.79
CA ALA A 319 2.93 -13.66 15.28
C ALA A 319 3.14 -14.10 16.72
N ALA A 320 4.35 -14.51 17.12
CA ALA A 320 4.66 -14.91 18.49
C ALA A 320 4.47 -13.79 19.52
N MET A 321 4.47 -12.52 19.09
CA MET A 321 4.28 -11.35 19.96
C MET A 321 2.82 -10.85 20.00
N ILE A 322 1.93 -11.35 19.13
CA ILE A 322 0.51 -10.96 19.07
C ILE A 322 -0.33 -11.97 19.88
N PRO A 323 -1.12 -11.55 20.89
CA PRO A 323 -1.78 -12.47 21.84
C PRO A 323 -2.70 -13.51 21.20
N HIS A 324 -3.46 -13.13 20.17
CA HIS A 324 -4.48 -13.99 19.54
C HIS A 324 -4.17 -14.22 18.06
N SER A 325 -2.94 -14.63 17.77
CA SER A 325 -2.49 -14.82 16.39
C SER A 325 -2.38 -16.28 15.99
N CYS A 326 -2.48 -16.50 14.68
CA CYS A 326 -2.08 -17.71 13.99
C CYS A 326 -1.12 -17.33 12.87
N TYR A 327 -0.13 -18.14 12.62
CA TYR A 327 0.86 -17.96 11.56
C TYR A 327 0.67 -19.03 10.50
N VAL A 328 0.73 -18.63 9.21
CA VAL A 328 0.65 -19.53 8.06
C VAL A 328 1.68 -19.11 7.00
N GLU A 329 2.32 -20.08 6.39
CA GLU A 329 3.11 -19.88 5.17
C GLU A 329 2.35 -20.37 3.95
N ILE A 330 2.37 -19.58 2.87
CA ILE A 330 1.88 -19.97 1.57
C ILE A 330 3.09 -20.26 0.68
N GLU A 331 3.13 -21.47 0.14
CA GLU A 331 4.17 -21.87 -0.81
C GLU A 331 3.93 -21.19 -2.16
N SER A 332 4.95 -20.51 -2.68
CA SER A 332 4.95 -19.89 -4.00
C SER A 332 6.37 -19.71 -4.49
N ALA A 333 6.60 -19.88 -5.79
CA ALA A 333 7.85 -19.58 -6.46
C ALA A 333 7.97 -18.08 -6.82
N PHE A 334 6.93 -17.28 -6.62
CA PHE A 334 6.83 -15.93 -7.17
C PHE A 334 7.20 -14.81 -6.18
N GLY A 335 7.78 -15.16 -5.04
CA GLY A 335 8.24 -14.17 -4.05
C GLY A 335 7.11 -13.36 -3.46
N HIS A 336 7.36 -12.07 -3.29
CA HIS A 336 6.40 -11.12 -2.74
C HIS A 336 5.08 -11.08 -3.54
N ASP A 337 5.15 -11.20 -4.87
CA ASP A 337 3.95 -11.21 -5.73
C ASP A 337 3.04 -12.44 -5.50
N GLY A 338 3.47 -13.43 -4.71
CA GLY A 338 2.66 -14.59 -4.35
C GLY A 338 1.30 -14.22 -3.76
N PHE A 339 1.17 -13.11 -3.02
CA PHE A 339 -0.13 -12.69 -2.49
C PHE A 339 -1.13 -12.24 -3.58
N LEU A 340 -0.67 -11.93 -4.79
CA LEU A 340 -1.50 -11.61 -5.96
C LEU A 340 -1.77 -12.83 -6.84
N ILE A 341 -0.92 -13.85 -6.75
CA ILE A 341 -0.93 -15.02 -7.65
C ILE A 341 -1.64 -16.20 -6.98
N GLU A 342 -1.34 -16.46 -5.70
CA GLU A 342 -1.83 -17.64 -4.97
C GLU A 342 -3.23 -17.41 -4.36
N ASN A 343 -4.14 -16.81 -5.13
CA ASN A 343 -5.46 -16.39 -4.62
C ASN A 343 -6.27 -17.56 -4.03
N GLU A 344 -6.28 -18.74 -4.66
CA GLU A 344 -7.07 -19.89 -4.18
C GLU A 344 -6.55 -20.42 -2.84
N THR A 345 -5.23 -20.51 -2.69
CA THR A 345 -4.61 -20.90 -1.43
C THR A 345 -4.89 -19.85 -0.34
N LEU A 346 -4.79 -18.57 -0.69
CA LEU A 346 -5.06 -17.47 0.23
C LEU A 346 -6.52 -17.44 0.69
N LYS A 347 -7.48 -17.67 -0.23
CA LYS A 347 -8.90 -17.81 0.11
C LYS A 347 -9.12 -18.91 1.13
N LYS A 348 -8.57 -20.10 0.87
CA LYS A 348 -8.72 -21.25 1.76
C LYS A 348 -8.17 -20.95 3.15
N VAL A 349 -6.98 -20.39 3.25
CA VAL A 349 -6.33 -20.04 4.53
C VAL A 349 -7.17 -19.02 5.31
N LEU A 350 -7.72 -18.03 4.64
CA LEU A 350 -8.60 -17.02 5.25
C LEU A 350 -9.92 -17.62 5.73
N GLN A 351 -10.55 -18.49 4.92
CA GLN A 351 -11.79 -19.18 5.27
C GLN A 351 -11.61 -20.12 6.46
N ASP A 352 -10.52 -20.89 6.47
CA ASP A 352 -10.21 -21.82 7.57
C ASP A 352 -10.03 -21.06 8.90
N ARG A 353 -9.48 -19.82 8.84
CA ARG A 353 -9.24 -19.00 10.03
C ARG A 353 -10.47 -18.19 10.47
N PHE A 354 -11.25 -17.72 9.52
CA PHE A 354 -12.40 -16.86 9.76
C PHE A 354 -13.68 -17.43 9.13
N PRO A 355 -14.06 -18.70 9.45
CA PRO A 355 -15.17 -19.39 8.79
C PRO A 355 -16.50 -18.68 8.99
N GLU A 356 -16.70 -18.03 10.14
CA GLU A 356 -17.91 -17.27 10.45
C GLU A 356 -18.04 -15.95 9.65
N LEU A 357 -16.95 -15.47 9.06
CA LEU A 357 -16.91 -14.23 8.29
C LEU A 357 -16.87 -14.48 6.79
N LEU A 358 -16.16 -15.53 6.35
CA LEU A 358 -15.76 -15.71 4.97
C LEU A 358 -16.27 -17.03 4.40
N THR A 359 -17.56 -17.24 4.44
CA THR A 359 -18.20 -18.42 3.82
C THR A 359 -18.52 -18.11 2.35
N LEU A 360 -17.93 -18.89 1.42
CA LEU A 360 -18.41 -18.91 0.04
C LEU A 360 -19.84 -19.50 0.05
N ALA A 361 -20.76 -18.83 -0.61
CA ALA A 361 -22.15 -19.31 -0.76
C ALA A 361 -22.22 -20.45 -1.75
#